data_1548b3280ce9d0a19ac20fe90274370c
#
_entry.id   1548b3280ce9d0a19ac20fe90274370c
#
_cell.length_a   1.000
_cell.length_b   1.000
_cell.length_c   1.000
_cell.angle_alpha   90.00
_cell.angle_beta   90.00
_cell.angle_gamma   90.00
#
_symmetry.space_group_name_H-M   'P 1'
#
loop_
_entity.id
_entity.type
_entity.pdbx_description
1 polymer ?
#
loop_
_entity_poly.entity_id
_entity_poly.type
_entity_poly.pdbx_seq_one_letter_code
_entity_poly.pdbx_strand_id
1 'polypeptide(L)'
;SQEEENEQMGMYDEDENRLFKNTDTNGRFHSDWCSMIYSRLMLARNLLTEDGVIFISIDDNEEDNLKKICDEVFGAVNYVATFPWRKRTAKSDVPFGVSQDYEYILCFAKASNFAASVEGKERKYYETPDFAGRPWRVHDLTKQTTASERPNSYFTIVNPKTGAQYPANPNRTWAITEDTFRTYYVENRIVFPGDYDFLNIQKPVLRYWKADDMKKAGDKFGKVAVSTKLPDNIGMSQDGTKEITNLLGAKAFSFPKPAALIKYLISISSEEGDFVLDFFSGSATTAHAVMQLNAEDGGHRKFIMVQLPEKCDEASEAYKAGYKNICEIGKERIRRAGMKIKDNLEQNGTDIQYLHKELK
;
A
#
# COMPACT_ATOMS: atom_id res chain seq x y z
N SER A 1 -32.41 12.49 29.13
CA SER A 1 -32.78 11.22 29.81
C SER A 1 -31.78 10.12 29.39
N GLN A 2 -31.81 8.98 30.12
CA GLN A 2 -30.97 7.81 29.78
C GLN A 2 -31.31 7.28 28.36
N GLU A 3 -32.54 7.46 27.91
CA GLU A 3 -32.98 7.11 26.55
C GLU A 3 -32.37 8.04 25.50
N GLU A 4 -32.35 9.36 25.72
CA GLU A 4 -31.67 10.32 24.84
C GLU A 4 -30.15 10.10 24.78
N GLU A 5 -29.51 9.73 25.91
CA GLU A 5 -28.10 9.33 25.92
C GLU A 5 -27.84 8.05 25.12
N ASN A 6 -28.73 7.06 25.20
CA ASN A 6 -28.64 5.79 24.49
C ASN A 6 -28.88 5.98 22.97
N GLU A 7 -29.78 6.86 22.57
CA GLU A 7 -30.05 7.23 21.18
C GLU A 7 -28.85 7.98 20.59
N GLN A 8 -28.27 8.94 21.31
CA GLN A 8 -27.04 9.64 20.91
C GLN A 8 -25.81 8.74 20.83
N MET A 9 -25.81 7.59 21.51
CA MET A 9 -24.72 6.62 21.49
C MET A 9 -24.89 5.54 20.41
N GLY A 10 -25.92 5.61 19.56
CA GLY A 10 -26.15 4.63 18.50
C GLY A 10 -26.48 3.23 19.02
N MET A 11 -27.10 3.14 20.19
CA MET A 11 -27.56 1.85 20.80
C MET A 11 -28.91 1.39 20.28
N TYR A 12 -29.55 2.20 19.43
CA TYR A 12 -30.80 1.90 18.76
C TYR A 12 -30.64 2.04 17.26
N ASP A 13 -31.39 1.25 16.48
CA ASP A 13 -31.47 1.41 15.02
C ASP A 13 -32.48 2.51 14.64
N GLU A 14 -32.69 2.72 13.32
CA GLU A 14 -33.63 3.72 12.81
C GLU A 14 -35.07 3.46 13.15
N ASP A 15 -35.40 2.22 13.56
CA ASP A 15 -36.74 1.76 14.01
C ASP A 15 -36.87 1.73 15.54
N GLU A 16 -35.99 2.41 16.29
CA GLU A 16 -35.95 2.47 17.76
C GLU A 16 -35.70 1.09 18.46
N ASN A 17 -35.23 0.08 17.70
CA ASN A 17 -34.91 -1.21 18.33
C ASN A 17 -33.52 -1.15 18.96
N ARG A 18 -33.40 -1.64 20.19
CA ARG A 18 -32.14 -1.69 20.89
C ARG A 18 -31.14 -2.62 20.20
N LEU A 19 -29.96 -2.09 19.84
CA LEU A 19 -28.87 -2.89 19.30
C LEU A 19 -28.21 -3.74 20.39
N PHE A 20 -28.00 -5.01 20.08
CA PHE A 20 -27.30 -5.96 20.95
C PHE A 20 -25.94 -6.34 20.36
N LYS A 21 -24.99 -6.62 21.26
CA LYS A 21 -23.71 -7.15 20.83
C LYS A 21 -23.92 -8.48 20.07
N ASN A 22 -23.47 -8.55 18.83
CA ASN A 22 -23.49 -9.79 18.06
C ASN A 22 -22.44 -10.75 18.65
N THR A 23 -22.85 -11.92 19.09
CA THR A 23 -22.02 -12.92 19.75
C THR A 23 -22.09 -14.25 19.01
N ASP A 24 -21.07 -15.09 19.13
CA ASP A 24 -20.97 -16.41 18.50
C ASP A 24 -22.13 -17.35 18.84
N THR A 25 -22.86 -17.07 19.94
CA THR A 25 -24.08 -17.81 20.32
C THR A 25 -25.31 -17.40 19.51
N ASN A 26 -25.23 -16.32 18.74
CA ASN A 26 -26.29 -15.92 17.83
C ASN A 26 -26.25 -16.81 16.57
N GLY A 27 -27.32 -17.57 16.32
CA GLY A 27 -27.41 -18.40 15.10
C GLY A 27 -27.40 -17.61 13.78
N ARG A 28 -27.47 -16.27 13.85
CA ARG A 28 -27.39 -15.33 12.72
C ARG A 28 -26.12 -14.50 12.73
N PHE A 29 -25.12 -14.89 13.50
CA PHE A 29 -23.87 -14.15 13.75
C PHE A 29 -23.26 -13.58 12.46
N HIS A 30 -22.99 -14.44 11.47
CA HIS A 30 -22.40 -14.04 10.19
C HIS A 30 -23.36 -13.20 9.34
N SER A 31 -24.65 -13.56 9.27
CA SER A 31 -25.62 -12.82 8.44
C SER A 31 -25.90 -11.41 8.97
N ASP A 32 -25.95 -11.23 10.28
CA ASP A 32 -26.14 -9.93 10.91
C ASP A 32 -24.91 -9.04 10.68
N TRP A 33 -23.72 -9.62 10.79
CA TRP A 33 -22.47 -8.92 10.44
C TRP A 33 -22.43 -8.53 8.95
N CYS A 34 -22.78 -9.45 8.05
CA CYS A 34 -22.84 -9.19 6.61
C CYS A 34 -23.79 -8.04 6.28
N SER A 35 -24.98 -8.02 6.88
CA SER A 35 -25.99 -6.97 6.66
C SER A 35 -25.48 -5.61 7.12
N MET A 36 -24.82 -5.56 8.27
CA MET A 36 -24.23 -4.35 8.84
C MET A 36 -23.12 -3.80 7.94
N ILE A 37 -22.22 -4.65 7.44
CA ILE A 37 -21.10 -4.24 6.56
C ILE A 37 -21.59 -3.84 5.18
N TYR A 38 -22.52 -4.59 4.59
CA TYR A 38 -23.05 -4.35 3.24
C TYR A 38 -23.56 -2.91 3.07
N SER A 39 -24.42 -2.46 3.98
CA SER A 39 -24.98 -1.10 3.90
C SER A 39 -23.90 -0.01 3.96
N ARG A 40 -22.87 -0.21 4.77
CA ARG A 40 -21.75 0.75 4.90
C ARG A 40 -20.84 0.76 3.68
N LEU A 41 -20.60 -0.40 3.08
CA LEU A 41 -19.80 -0.51 1.85
C LEU A 41 -20.52 0.11 0.66
N MET A 42 -21.84 -0.01 0.58
CA MET A 42 -22.65 0.70 -0.43
C MET A 42 -22.48 2.23 -0.35
N LEU A 43 -22.49 2.78 0.86
CA LEU A 43 -22.23 4.21 1.08
C LEU A 43 -20.77 4.57 0.74
N ALA A 44 -19.81 3.76 1.21
CA ALA A 44 -18.39 3.98 0.96
C ALA A 44 -18.07 4.02 -0.54
N ARG A 45 -18.66 3.10 -1.33
CA ARG A 45 -18.51 3.10 -2.78
C ARG A 45 -18.91 4.43 -3.42
N ASN A 46 -19.99 5.04 -2.94
CA ASN A 46 -20.50 6.30 -3.48
C ASN A 46 -19.60 7.50 -3.10
N LEU A 47 -18.85 7.42 -2.02
CA LEU A 47 -17.91 8.44 -1.57
C LEU A 47 -16.56 8.37 -2.29
N LEU A 48 -16.20 7.24 -2.88
CA LEU A 48 -14.95 7.10 -3.64
C LEU A 48 -15.00 7.91 -4.93
N THR A 49 -13.90 8.58 -5.25
CA THR A 49 -13.61 9.14 -6.59
C THR A 49 -13.45 8.01 -7.62
N GLU A 50 -13.48 8.32 -8.91
CA GLU A 50 -13.38 7.31 -9.97
C GLU A 50 -12.03 6.55 -9.98
N ASP A 51 -10.97 7.16 -9.47
CA ASP A 51 -9.64 6.59 -9.24
C ASP A 51 -9.43 6.13 -7.79
N GLY A 52 -10.46 6.27 -6.95
CA GLY A 52 -10.43 5.94 -5.53
C GLY A 52 -10.35 4.43 -5.26
N VAL A 53 -9.87 4.10 -4.07
CA VAL A 53 -9.66 2.72 -3.62
C VAL A 53 -10.07 2.57 -2.15
N ILE A 54 -10.53 1.38 -1.79
CA ILE A 54 -10.81 1.01 -0.41
C ILE A 54 -9.91 -0.15 0.04
N PHE A 55 -9.37 -0.04 1.25
CA PHE A 55 -8.67 -1.11 1.95
C PHE A 55 -9.48 -1.54 3.17
N ILE A 56 -9.72 -2.82 3.33
CA ILE A 56 -10.52 -3.36 4.41
C ILE A 56 -9.72 -4.45 5.13
N SER A 57 -9.34 -4.17 6.38
CA SER A 57 -8.66 -5.16 7.22
C SER A 57 -9.68 -6.14 7.79
N ILE A 58 -9.38 -7.43 7.70
CA ILE A 58 -10.24 -8.52 8.16
C ILE A 58 -9.40 -9.72 8.62
N ASP A 59 -9.93 -10.51 9.51
CA ASP A 59 -9.34 -11.79 9.91
C ASP A 59 -10.01 -12.99 9.19
N ASP A 60 -9.58 -14.20 9.52
CA ASP A 60 -10.05 -15.44 8.89
C ASP A 60 -11.55 -15.71 9.10
N ASN A 61 -12.19 -15.09 10.12
CA ASN A 61 -13.56 -15.43 10.46
C ASN A 61 -14.57 -14.94 9.41
N GLU A 62 -14.31 -13.77 8.80
CA GLU A 62 -15.26 -13.13 7.88
C GLU A 62 -14.62 -12.74 6.52
N GLU A 63 -13.37 -13.14 6.22
CA GLU A 63 -12.68 -12.78 4.99
C GLU A 63 -13.45 -13.22 3.74
N ASP A 64 -13.94 -14.46 3.72
CA ASP A 64 -14.69 -15.03 2.59
C ASP A 64 -16.04 -14.31 2.38
N ASN A 65 -16.76 -14.02 3.46
CA ASN A 65 -18.00 -13.26 3.40
C ASN A 65 -17.77 -11.83 2.93
N LEU A 66 -16.78 -11.16 3.47
CA LEU A 66 -16.40 -9.79 3.06
C LEU A 66 -16.02 -9.74 1.58
N LYS A 67 -15.23 -10.71 1.10
CA LYS A 67 -14.85 -10.76 -0.32
C LYS A 67 -16.06 -10.84 -1.24
N LYS A 68 -17.04 -11.69 -0.91
CA LYS A 68 -18.29 -11.83 -1.69
C LYS A 68 -19.12 -10.54 -1.68
N ILE A 69 -19.24 -9.91 -0.52
CA ILE A 69 -19.93 -8.62 -0.39
C ILE A 69 -19.25 -7.54 -1.23
N CYS A 70 -17.92 -7.47 -1.18
CA CYS A 70 -17.17 -6.50 -1.97
C CYS A 70 -17.27 -6.77 -3.47
N ASP A 71 -17.27 -8.04 -3.91
CA ASP A 71 -17.51 -8.41 -5.31
C ASP A 71 -18.87 -7.93 -5.81
N GLU A 72 -19.90 -7.98 -4.97
CA GLU A 72 -21.24 -7.47 -5.30
C GLU A 72 -21.28 -5.93 -5.29
N VAL A 73 -20.75 -5.31 -4.25
CA VAL A 73 -20.80 -3.85 -4.06
C VAL A 73 -19.91 -3.12 -5.07
N PHE A 74 -18.66 -3.50 -5.21
CA PHE A 74 -17.67 -2.80 -6.05
C PHE A 74 -17.57 -3.39 -7.47
N GLY A 75 -18.01 -4.64 -7.65
CA GLY A 75 -17.81 -5.45 -8.85
C GLY A 75 -16.53 -6.28 -8.78
N ALA A 76 -16.61 -7.57 -9.10
CA ALA A 76 -15.48 -8.50 -9.06
C ALA A 76 -14.30 -8.06 -9.97
N VAL A 77 -14.59 -7.34 -11.08
CA VAL A 77 -13.58 -6.81 -12.00
C VAL A 77 -12.72 -5.69 -11.38
N ASN A 78 -13.19 -5.07 -10.30
CA ASN A 78 -12.50 -4.00 -9.58
C ASN A 78 -11.73 -4.52 -8.35
N TYR A 79 -11.67 -5.83 -8.15
CA TYR A 79 -10.79 -6.43 -7.16
C TYR A 79 -9.33 -6.19 -7.55
N VAL A 80 -8.59 -5.54 -6.66
CA VAL A 80 -7.17 -5.21 -6.89
C VAL A 80 -6.28 -6.32 -6.34
N ALA A 81 -6.38 -6.59 -5.04
CA ALA A 81 -5.55 -7.61 -4.37
C ALA A 81 -6.04 -7.90 -2.95
N THR A 82 -5.57 -9.01 -2.38
CA THR A 82 -5.53 -9.25 -0.93
C THR A 82 -4.08 -9.21 -0.48
N PHE A 83 -3.78 -8.37 0.52
CA PHE A 83 -2.47 -8.26 1.13
C PHE A 83 -2.47 -9.04 2.45
N PRO A 84 -1.71 -10.15 2.57
CA PRO A 84 -1.53 -10.84 3.85
C PRO A 84 -0.61 -10.02 4.75
N TRP A 85 -1.13 -9.54 5.88
CA TRP A 85 -0.38 -8.80 6.88
C TRP A 85 -0.01 -9.70 8.04
N ARG A 86 1.28 -9.82 8.32
CA ARG A 86 1.77 -10.59 9.45
C ARG A 86 1.54 -9.85 10.75
N LYS A 87 0.56 -10.30 11.56
CA LYS A 87 0.17 -9.65 12.80
C LYS A 87 1.02 -10.01 14.00
N ARG A 88 1.69 -11.17 13.96
CA ARG A 88 2.51 -11.69 15.07
C ARG A 88 3.58 -12.68 14.62
N THR A 89 4.57 -12.93 15.49
CA THR A 89 5.60 -13.96 15.32
C THR A 89 5.57 -15.02 16.41
N ALA A 90 4.97 -14.69 17.57
CA ALA A 90 4.89 -15.64 18.68
C ALA A 90 3.89 -16.75 18.34
N LYS A 91 4.35 -17.99 18.43
CA LYS A 91 3.49 -19.17 18.39
C LYS A 91 2.76 -19.28 19.73
N SER A 92 1.48 -19.56 19.71
CA SER A 92 0.67 -19.83 20.89
C SER A 92 0.03 -21.19 20.76
N ASP A 93 -0.36 -21.81 21.89
CA ASP A 93 -1.19 -23.00 21.86
C ASP A 93 -2.51 -22.65 21.20
N VAL A 94 -2.75 -23.24 20.04
CA VAL A 94 -3.95 -23.05 19.24
C VAL A 94 -4.54 -24.41 18.90
N PRO A 95 -5.86 -24.49 18.70
CA PRO A 95 -6.49 -25.70 18.21
C PRO A 95 -5.76 -26.22 16.96
N PHE A 96 -5.56 -27.51 16.86
CA PHE A 96 -4.90 -28.18 15.75
C PHE A 96 -3.40 -27.83 15.56
N GLY A 97 -2.75 -27.12 16.49
CA GLY A 97 -1.32 -26.82 16.46
C GLY A 97 -0.84 -25.86 15.35
N VAL A 98 -1.75 -25.15 14.71
CA VAL A 98 -1.44 -24.18 13.65
C VAL A 98 -1.68 -22.76 14.14
N SER A 99 -0.63 -21.95 14.20
CA SER A 99 -0.71 -20.53 14.58
C SER A 99 -1.20 -19.67 13.41
N GLN A 100 -2.22 -18.88 13.65
CA GLN A 100 -2.74 -17.89 12.68
C GLN A 100 -1.94 -16.59 12.81
N ASP A 101 -0.85 -16.49 12.04
CA ASP A 101 0.09 -15.37 12.12
C ASP A 101 -0.33 -14.18 11.27
N TYR A 102 -1.32 -14.35 10.39
CA TYR A 102 -1.73 -13.35 9.41
C TYR A 102 -3.15 -12.86 9.65
N GLU A 103 -3.42 -11.66 9.22
CA GLU A 103 -4.70 -11.07 8.88
C GLU A 103 -4.62 -10.60 7.42
N TYR A 104 -5.76 -10.24 6.85
CA TYR A 104 -5.86 -9.86 5.44
C TYR A 104 -6.29 -8.41 5.30
N ILE A 105 -5.85 -7.79 4.21
CA ILE A 105 -6.30 -6.47 3.80
C ILE A 105 -6.80 -6.60 2.37
N LEU A 106 -8.12 -6.60 2.21
CA LEU A 106 -8.76 -6.61 0.91
C LEU A 106 -8.68 -5.22 0.29
N CYS A 107 -8.37 -5.16 -0.99
CA CYS A 107 -8.28 -3.93 -1.76
C CYS A 107 -9.20 -3.99 -2.97
N PHE A 108 -10.11 -3.01 -3.08
CA PHE A 108 -11.00 -2.83 -4.22
C PHE A 108 -10.91 -1.41 -4.72
N ALA A 109 -10.87 -1.25 -6.04
CA ALA A 109 -10.95 0.06 -6.67
C ALA A 109 -12.40 0.46 -6.95
N LYS A 110 -12.66 1.76 -7.13
CA LYS A 110 -13.94 2.26 -7.65
C LYS A 110 -14.13 1.86 -9.11
N ALA A 111 -13.07 2.00 -9.90
CA ALA A 111 -13.05 1.71 -11.33
C ALA A 111 -11.65 1.28 -11.79
N SER A 112 -11.50 0.91 -13.07
CA SER A 112 -10.27 0.35 -13.64
C SER A 112 -9.11 1.35 -13.82
N ASN A 113 -9.32 2.63 -13.57
CA ASN A 113 -8.29 3.68 -13.67
C ASN A 113 -7.41 3.78 -12.42
N PHE A 114 -7.73 3.12 -11.32
CA PHE A 114 -6.83 2.99 -10.18
C PHE A 114 -5.57 2.17 -10.54
N ALA A 115 -4.40 2.66 -10.13
CA ALA A 115 -3.16 1.91 -10.26
C ALA A 115 -2.20 2.24 -9.11
N ALA A 116 -2.08 1.32 -8.16
CA ALA A 116 -1.10 1.40 -7.08
C ALA A 116 0.33 1.46 -7.63
N SER A 117 1.16 2.29 -7.03
CA SER A 117 2.58 2.39 -7.38
C SER A 117 3.42 2.81 -6.18
N VAL A 118 4.68 2.41 -6.20
CA VAL A 118 5.70 2.87 -5.23
C VAL A 118 6.91 3.41 -5.99
N GLU A 119 7.67 4.27 -5.33
CA GLU A 119 8.95 4.69 -5.86
C GLU A 119 9.85 3.47 -6.13
N GLY A 120 10.27 3.34 -7.37
CA GLY A 120 11.20 2.30 -7.80
C GLY A 120 12.63 2.66 -7.40
N LYS A 121 13.52 1.68 -7.37
CA LYS A 121 14.94 1.97 -7.28
C LYS A 121 15.34 2.85 -8.46
N GLU A 122 16.11 3.91 -8.18
CA GLU A 122 16.63 4.78 -9.21
C GLU A 122 17.40 3.93 -10.23
N ARG A 123 16.99 4.03 -11.50
CA ARG A 123 17.66 3.32 -12.59
C ARG A 123 18.98 4.02 -12.89
N LYS A 124 20.09 3.29 -12.85
CA LYS A 124 21.39 3.83 -13.23
C LYS A 124 21.39 4.14 -14.71
N TYR A 125 21.46 5.42 -15.05
CA TYR A 125 21.73 5.89 -16.40
C TYR A 125 23.17 6.32 -16.52
N TYR A 126 23.77 6.04 -17.68
CA TYR A 126 25.13 6.45 -18.05
C TYR A 126 25.03 7.62 -18.98
N GLU A 127 25.93 8.56 -18.84
CA GLU A 127 26.16 9.62 -19.80
C GLU A 127 27.56 9.43 -20.35
N THR A 128 27.69 9.33 -21.68
CA THR A 128 28.93 8.98 -22.34
C THR A 128 29.27 10.01 -23.43
N PRO A 129 30.56 10.28 -23.73
CA PRO A 129 30.95 11.31 -24.68
C PRO A 129 30.39 11.11 -26.09
N ASP A 130 30.20 9.85 -26.53
CA ASP A 130 29.62 9.49 -27.82
C ASP A 130 28.12 9.76 -27.90
N PHE A 131 27.46 9.94 -26.73
CA PHE A 131 26.05 10.29 -26.60
C PHE A 131 25.81 11.39 -25.54
N ALA A 132 26.60 12.46 -25.63
CA ALA A 132 26.50 13.61 -24.73
C ALA A 132 25.05 14.18 -24.69
N GLY A 133 24.51 14.44 -23.49
CA GLY A 133 23.15 14.93 -23.30
C GLY A 133 22.06 13.91 -23.62
N ARG A 134 22.40 12.65 -23.87
CA ARG A 134 21.45 11.56 -24.14
C ARG A 134 21.70 10.36 -23.21
N PRO A 135 21.36 10.46 -21.94
CA PRO A 135 21.61 9.40 -20.97
C PRO A 135 20.92 8.07 -21.34
N TRP A 136 21.61 6.97 -21.06
CA TRP A 136 21.15 5.63 -21.42
C TRP A 136 21.48 4.60 -20.35
N ARG A 137 20.79 3.46 -20.39
CA ARG A 137 21.04 2.30 -19.52
C ARG A 137 21.14 1.01 -20.29
N VAL A 138 21.74 0.01 -19.68
CA VAL A 138 21.77 -1.35 -20.21
C VAL A 138 20.50 -2.11 -19.85
N HIS A 139 20.10 -3.01 -20.74
CA HIS A 139 19.03 -3.98 -20.52
C HIS A 139 19.43 -5.33 -21.10
N ASP A 140 19.03 -6.43 -20.45
CA ASP A 140 19.33 -7.78 -20.94
C ASP A 140 18.69 -8.00 -22.33
N LEU A 141 19.51 -8.46 -23.28
CA LEU A 141 19.07 -8.78 -24.63
C LEU A 141 18.46 -10.19 -24.73
N THR A 142 18.45 -10.97 -23.65
CA THR A 142 17.93 -12.34 -23.68
C THR A 142 16.51 -12.43 -23.10
N LYS A 143 15.80 -13.49 -23.50
CA LYS A 143 14.46 -13.83 -22.98
C LYS A 143 14.43 -15.30 -22.55
N GLN A 144 13.72 -15.60 -21.49
CA GLN A 144 13.49 -16.96 -21.00
C GLN A 144 12.53 -17.73 -21.92
N THR A 145 13.03 -18.11 -23.10
CA THR A 145 12.33 -18.90 -24.12
C THR A 145 13.35 -19.83 -24.77
N THR A 146 12.88 -21.01 -25.18
CA THR A 146 13.72 -22.00 -25.85
C THR A 146 13.87 -21.70 -27.35
N ALA A 147 14.89 -22.31 -27.98
CA ALA A 147 15.10 -22.23 -29.42
C ALA A 147 13.90 -22.79 -30.24
N SER A 148 13.19 -23.79 -29.72
CA SER A 148 11.98 -24.34 -30.34
C SER A 148 10.79 -23.39 -30.26
N GLU A 149 10.65 -22.65 -29.15
CA GLU A 149 9.54 -21.67 -28.97
C GLU A 149 9.77 -20.42 -29.83
N ARG A 150 11.04 -20.02 -30.05
CA ARG A 150 11.41 -18.81 -30.80
C ARG A 150 12.60 -19.05 -31.75
N PRO A 151 12.43 -19.86 -32.80
CA PRO A 151 13.54 -20.20 -33.71
C PRO A 151 14.17 -18.96 -34.38
N ASN A 152 13.38 -17.95 -34.74
CA ASN A 152 13.88 -16.70 -35.34
C ASN A 152 14.69 -15.81 -34.37
N SER A 153 14.71 -16.13 -33.09
CA SER A 153 15.50 -15.45 -32.04
C SER A 153 16.67 -16.31 -31.56
N TYR A 154 16.89 -17.47 -32.19
CA TYR A 154 18.00 -18.38 -31.93
C TYR A 154 19.01 -18.29 -33.07
N PHE A 155 19.89 -17.30 -32.99
CA PHE A 155 20.96 -17.04 -33.99
C PHE A 155 22.24 -16.54 -33.27
N THR A 156 23.37 -16.58 -33.99
CA THR A 156 24.63 -16.04 -33.46
C THR A 156 24.73 -14.55 -33.79
N ILE A 157 24.82 -13.70 -32.77
CA ILE A 157 25.16 -12.29 -32.96
C ILE A 157 26.65 -12.17 -33.22
N VAL A 158 26.98 -11.50 -34.31
CA VAL A 158 28.38 -11.17 -34.64
C VAL A 158 28.59 -9.67 -34.44
N ASN A 159 29.60 -9.28 -33.68
CA ASN A 159 30.00 -7.86 -33.56
C ASN A 159 30.55 -7.36 -34.88
N PRO A 160 29.93 -6.42 -35.60
CA PRO A 160 30.37 -5.98 -36.89
C PRO A 160 31.74 -5.26 -36.86
N LYS A 161 32.19 -4.74 -35.72
CA LYS A 161 33.47 -4.03 -35.56
C LYS A 161 34.63 -4.99 -35.34
N THR A 162 34.41 -6.05 -34.55
CA THR A 162 35.50 -6.92 -34.08
C THR A 162 35.44 -8.35 -34.63
N GLY A 163 34.29 -8.76 -35.22
CA GLY A 163 34.07 -10.13 -35.65
C GLY A 163 33.76 -11.12 -34.50
N ALA A 164 33.72 -10.66 -33.24
CA ALA A 164 33.43 -11.50 -32.09
C ALA A 164 32.03 -12.09 -32.19
N GLN A 165 31.90 -13.39 -31.90
CA GLN A 165 30.69 -14.14 -32.05
C GLN A 165 30.03 -14.45 -30.67
N TYR A 166 28.74 -14.25 -30.58
CA TYR A 166 27.92 -14.49 -29.39
C TYR A 166 26.76 -15.43 -29.76
N PRO A 167 26.90 -16.75 -29.57
CA PRO A 167 25.84 -17.70 -29.88
C PRO A 167 24.69 -17.55 -28.88
N ALA A 168 23.44 -17.71 -29.35
CA ALA A 168 22.30 -17.79 -28.46
C ALA A 168 22.33 -19.06 -27.61
N ASN A 169 21.82 -19.00 -26.41
CA ASN A 169 21.60 -20.17 -25.56
C ASN A 169 20.28 -20.88 -26.01
N PRO A 170 20.27 -22.20 -26.24
CA PRO A 170 19.08 -22.91 -26.68
C PRO A 170 17.91 -22.85 -25.69
N ASN A 171 18.18 -22.65 -24.40
CA ASN A 171 17.20 -22.51 -23.34
C ASN A 171 16.92 -21.03 -22.93
N ARG A 172 17.59 -20.07 -23.63
CA ARG A 172 17.44 -18.63 -23.36
C ARG A 172 17.80 -17.84 -24.61
N THR A 173 16.84 -17.70 -25.51
CA THR A 173 17.06 -17.05 -26.81
C THR A 173 17.22 -15.53 -26.67
N TRP A 174 17.60 -14.85 -27.77
CA TRP A 174 17.57 -13.40 -27.82
C TRP A 174 16.15 -12.86 -27.70
N ALA A 175 15.97 -11.67 -27.15
CA ALA A 175 14.68 -11.00 -27.07
C ALA A 175 14.21 -10.44 -28.42
N ILE A 176 15.10 -10.41 -29.40
CA ILE A 176 14.91 -9.86 -30.77
C ILE A 176 15.21 -10.91 -31.82
N THR A 177 14.72 -10.68 -33.04
CA THR A 177 15.08 -11.45 -34.25
C THR A 177 16.35 -10.89 -34.91
N GLU A 178 16.89 -11.61 -35.87
CA GLU A 178 18.09 -11.15 -36.61
C GLU A 178 17.82 -9.83 -37.37
N ASP A 179 16.66 -9.67 -37.99
CA ASP A 179 16.30 -8.43 -38.68
C ASP A 179 16.17 -7.25 -37.70
N THR A 180 15.56 -7.48 -36.54
CA THR A 180 15.50 -6.47 -35.48
C THR A 180 16.90 -6.12 -34.97
N PHE A 181 17.81 -7.10 -34.85
CA PHE A 181 19.19 -6.85 -34.46
C PHE A 181 19.88 -5.88 -35.44
N ARG A 182 19.72 -6.07 -36.73
CA ARG A 182 20.32 -5.19 -37.77
C ARG A 182 19.83 -3.75 -37.62
N THR A 183 18.53 -3.57 -37.45
CA THR A 183 17.91 -2.26 -37.20
C THR A 183 18.44 -1.62 -35.89
N TYR A 184 18.44 -2.37 -34.80
CA TYR A 184 18.92 -1.88 -33.50
C TYR A 184 20.41 -1.56 -33.48
N TYR A 185 21.22 -2.27 -34.26
CA TYR A 185 22.64 -1.95 -34.40
C TYR A 185 22.83 -0.59 -35.08
N VAL A 186 22.14 -0.32 -36.18
CA VAL A 186 22.17 0.97 -36.90
C VAL A 186 21.66 2.11 -35.99
N GLU A 187 20.66 1.86 -35.17
CA GLU A 187 20.08 2.82 -34.20
C GLU A 187 20.95 3.00 -32.94
N ASN A 188 22.11 2.37 -32.85
CA ASN A 188 23.00 2.37 -31.70
C ASN A 188 22.31 1.82 -30.41
N ARG A 189 21.37 0.87 -30.56
CA ARG A 189 20.66 0.23 -29.44
C ARG A 189 21.36 -1.04 -28.95
N ILE A 190 22.42 -1.50 -29.56
CA ILE A 190 23.21 -2.65 -29.13
C ILE A 190 24.55 -2.17 -28.55
N VAL A 191 24.90 -2.73 -27.38
CA VAL A 191 26.20 -2.50 -26.71
C VAL A 191 26.89 -3.84 -26.59
N PHE A 192 28.11 -3.91 -27.07
CA PHE A 192 28.95 -5.11 -27.02
C PHE A 192 29.89 -5.11 -25.82
N PRO A 193 30.35 -6.29 -25.37
CA PRO A 193 31.47 -6.39 -24.45
C PRO A 193 32.72 -5.62 -25.03
N GLY A 194 33.30 -4.75 -24.21
CA GLY A 194 34.44 -3.93 -24.58
C GLY A 194 34.12 -2.58 -25.25
N ASP A 195 32.84 -2.26 -25.53
CA ASP A 195 32.47 -0.92 -26.03
C ASP A 195 32.73 0.17 -24.98
N TYR A 196 32.63 -0.17 -23.68
CA TYR A 196 32.89 0.76 -22.57
C TYR A 196 33.61 0.05 -21.42
N ASP A 197 34.71 0.62 -20.93
CA ASP A 197 35.52 0.04 -19.84
C ASP A 197 34.77 -0.09 -18.50
N PHE A 198 33.80 0.79 -18.28
CA PHE A 198 32.98 0.75 -17.05
C PHE A 198 31.89 -0.31 -17.06
N LEU A 199 31.64 -1.00 -18.19
CA LEU A 199 30.62 -2.05 -18.31
C LEU A 199 31.27 -3.44 -18.26
N ASN A 200 30.98 -4.18 -17.17
CA ASN A 200 31.39 -5.58 -17.08
C ASN A 200 30.28 -6.49 -17.63
N ILE A 201 30.17 -6.60 -18.94
CA ILE A 201 29.22 -7.46 -19.64
C ILE A 201 29.94 -8.54 -20.44
N GLN A 202 29.37 -9.76 -20.46
CA GLN A 202 29.95 -10.92 -21.17
C GLN A 202 29.25 -11.22 -22.50
N LYS A 203 28.14 -10.57 -22.78
CA LYS A 203 27.31 -10.75 -23.97
C LYS A 203 26.72 -9.41 -24.40
N PRO A 204 26.29 -9.27 -25.65
CA PRO A 204 25.60 -8.06 -26.10
C PRO A 204 24.37 -7.76 -25.26
N VAL A 205 24.13 -6.49 -25.00
CA VAL A 205 22.99 -5.96 -24.24
C VAL A 205 22.29 -4.85 -25.02
N LEU A 206 21.04 -4.55 -24.65
CA LEU A 206 20.32 -3.42 -25.22
C LEU A 206 20.72 -2.11 -24.53
N ARG A 207 20.79 -1.03 -25.32
CA ARG A 207 20.78 0.34 -24.84
C ARG A 207 19.37 0.90 -24.85
N TYR A 208 18.90 1.37 -23.68
CA TYR A 208 17.65 2.08 -23.54
C TYR A 208 17.92 3.53 -23.18
N TRP A 209 17.35 4.44 -23.96
CA TRP A 209 17.48 5.88 -23.73
C TRP A 209 16.58 6.33 -22.61
N LYS A 210 17.06 7.19 -21.72
CA LYS A 210 16.26 7.78 -20.63
C LYS A 210 15.03 8.49 -21.15
N ALA A 211 15.17 9.23 -22.25
CA ALA A 211 14.05 9.93 -22.88
C ALA A 211 12.96 8.97 -23.38
N ASP A 212 13.32 7.80 -23.95
CA ASP A 212 12.36 6.78 -24.38
C ASP A 212 11.66 6.14 -23.16
N ASP A 213 12.43 5.87 -22.09
CA ASP A 213 11.87 5.34 -20.83
C ASP A 213 10.89 6.34 -20.20
N MET A 214 11.23 7.63 -20.16
CA MET A 214 10.36 8.70 -19.66
C MET A 214 9.08 8.82 -20.51
N LYS A 215 9.24 8.88 -21.84
CA LYS A 215 8.08 8.96 -22.75
C LYS A 215 7.15 7.77 -22.61
N LYS A 216 7.69 6.56 -22.47
CA LYS A 216 6.89 5.33 -22.29
C LYS A 216 6.18 5.26 -20.94
N ALA A 217 6.83 5.74 -19.89
CA ALA A 217 6.30 5.65 -18.54
C ALA A 217 5.34 6.81 -18.20
N GLY A 218 5.46 7.98 -18.86
CA GLY A 218 4.70 9.18 -18.53
C GLY A 218 4.88 9.55 -17.05
N ASP A 219 3.77 9.83 -16.37
CA ASP A 219 3.74 10.20 -14.94
C ASP A 219 4.17 9.06 -13.99
N LYS A 220 4.27 7.83 -14.52
CA LYS A 220 4.77 6.65 -13.79
C LYS A 220 6.28 6.44 -13.93
N PHE A 221 7.00 7.41 -14.49
CA PHE A 221 8.46 7.31 -14.58
C PHE A 221 9.09 7.30 -13.19
N GLY A 222 9.92 6.29 -12.92
CA GLY A 222 10.49 6.06 -11.58
C GLY A 222 9.64 5.22 -10.66
N LYS A 223 8.36 5.05 -10.94
CA LYS A 223 7.44 4.22 -10.15
C LYS A 223 7.41 2.77 -10.64
N VAL A 224 7.15 1.85 -9.72
CA VAL A 224 6.99 0.40 -10.00
C VAL A 224 5.69 -0.12 -9.38
N ALA A 225 5.21 -1.23 -9.91
CA ALA A 225 4.03 -1.91 -9.38
C ALA A 225 4.26 -2.37 -7.93
N VAL A 226 3.19 -2.33 -7.14
CA VAL A 226 3.17 -2.78 -5.75
C VAL A 226 3.10 -4.31 -5.70
N SER A 227 3.83 -4.90 -4.75
CA SER A 227 3.73 -6.33 -4.45
C SER A 227 2.70 -6.57 -3.35
N THR A 228 1.99 -7.72 -3.41
CA THR A 228 1.16 -8.17 -2.28
C THR A 228 1.99 -8.60 -1.07
N LYS A 229 3.29 -8.87 -1.26
CA LYS A 229 4.24 -9.00 -0.15
C LYS A 229 4.49 -7.61 0.43
N LEU A 230 3.91 -7.36 1.60
CA LEU A 230 4.11 -6.12 2.33
C LEU A 230 5.58 -5.95 2.77
N PRO A 231 6.09 -4.72 2.88
CA PRO A 231 7.44 -4.46 3.39
C PRO A 231 7.63 -4.98 4.82
N ASP A 232 8.86 -5.37 5.17
CA ASP A 232 9.14 -5.95 6.49
C ASP A 232 9.05 -4.92 7.64
N ASN A 233 9.10 -3.63 7.34
CA ASN A 233 9.11 -2.52 8.30
C ASN A 233 7.73 -1.90 8.59
N ILE A 234 6.64 -2.53 8.15
CA ILE A 234 5.27 -2.02 8.40
C ILE A 234 4.76 -2.27 9.82
N GLY A 235 5.47 -3.06 10.62
CA GLY A 235 5.10 -3.39 11.99
C GLY A 235 4.03 -4.49 12.12
N MET A 236 3.86 -4.97 13.35
CA MET A 236 2.90 -5.99 13.77
C MET A 236 1.95 -5.42 14.83
N SER A 237 0.96 -6.21 15.29
CA SER A 237 -0.03 -5.78 16.31
C SER A 237 0.62 -5.26 17.60
N GLN A 238 1.74 -5.87 18.03
CA GLN A 238 2.48 -5.40 19.21
C GLN A 238 3.09 -4.01 19.01
N ASP A 239 3.46 -3.65 17.78
CA ASP A 239 4.05 -2.34 17.49
C ASP A 239 2.97 -1.25 17.55
N GLY A 240 1.77 -1.51 17.00
CA GLY A 240 0.62 -0.63 17.18
C GLY A 240 0.24 -0.42 18.65
N THR A 241 0.30 -1.49 19.47
CA THR A 241 0.07 -1.39 20.92
C THR A 241 1.16 -0.54 21.63
N LYS A 242 2.42 -0.73 21.25
CA LYS A 242 3.53 0.09 21.79
C LYS A 242 3.39 1.56 21.38
N GLU A 243 3.02 1.82 20.11
CA GLU A 243 2.80 3.19 19.63
C GLU A 243 1.77 3.94 20.47
N ILE A 244 0.58 3.35 20.66
CA ILE A 244 -0.49 4.01 21.41
C ILE A 244 -0.11 4.16 22.90
N THR A 245 0.53 3.14 23.48
CA THR A 245 0.98 3.19 24.88
C THR A 245 2.03 4.28 25.09
N ASN A 246 3.00 4.39 24.20
CA ASN A 246 4.03 5.44 24.27
C ASN A 246 3.45 6.84 24.07
N LEU A 247 2.42 6.95 23.22
CA LEU A 247 1.81 8.23 22.90
C LEU A 247 0.86 8.72 24.01
N LEU A 248 0.03 7.81 24.54
CA LEU A 248 -1.01 8.14 25.50
C LEU A 248 -0.61 7.89 26.97
N GLY A 249 0.48 7.17 27.21
CA GLY A 249 0.94 6.78 28.55
C GLY A 249 0.18 5.59 29.15
N ALA A 250 -0.75 4.99 28.41
CA ALA A 250 -1.55 3.85 28.84
C ALA A 250 -1.91 2.96 27.62
N LYS A 251 -2.17 1.67 27.88
CA LYS A 251 -2.73 0.75 26.89
C LYS A 251 -4.24 1.03 26.68
N ALA A 252 -4.53 2.21 26.09
CA ALA A 252 -5.87 2.75 26.00
C ALA A 252 -6.76 2.07 24.94
N PHE A 253 -6.18 1.24 24.05
CA PHE A 253 -6.94 0.57 22.99
C PHE A 253 -6.42 -0.83 22.74
N SER A 254 -7.30 -1.78 22.43
CA SER A 254 -6.95 -3.17 22.14
C SER A 254 -6.65 -3.35 20.65
N PHE A 255 -5.52 -3.97 20.35
CA PHE A 255 -5.10 -4.36 19.01
C PHE A 255 -5.13 -3.24 17.94
N PRO A 256 -4.58 -2.03 18.21
CA PRO A 256 -4.50 -1.00 17.18
C PRO A 256 -3.56 -1.47 16.06
N LYS A 257 -3.89 -1.15 14.81
CA LYS A 257 -2.97 -1.35 13.71
C LYS A 257 -1.77 -0.41 13.86
N PRO A 258 -0.55 -0.81 13.47
CA PRO A 258 0.61 0.09 13.48
C PRO A 258 0.44 1.20 12.44
N ALA A 259 0.86 2.42 12.77
CA ALA A 259 0.76 3.56 11.86
C ALA A 259 1.57 3.34 10.57
N ALA A 260 2.69 2.63 10.65
CA ALA A 260 3.52 2.31 9.48
C ALA A 260 2.77 1.48 8.42
N LEU A 261 1.91 0.52 8.83
CA LEU A 261 1.07 -0.24 7.91
C LEU A 261 0.11 0.67 7.16
N ILE A 262 -0.65 1.49 7.90
CA ILE A 262 -1.64 2.38 7.31
C ILE A 262 -0.97 3.43 6.43
N LYS A 263 0.17 3.99 6.88
CA LYS A 263 0.98 4.92 6.10
C LYS A 263 1.41 4.32 4.75
N TYR A 264 1.86 3.06 4.75
CA TYR A 264 2.21 2.36 3.52
C TYR A 264 1.01 2.24 2.57
N LEU A 265 -0.16 1.82 3.07
CA LEU A 265 -1.37 1.71 2.23
C LEU A 265 -1.79 3.05 1.63
N ILE A 266 -1.71 4.13 2.40
CA ILE A 266 -1.99 5.49 1.93
C ILE A 266 -0.95 5.91 0.87
N SER A 267 0.33 5.66 1.09
CA SER A 267 1.41 6.06 0.18
C SER A 267 1.35 5.42 -1.20
N ILE A 268 0.76 4.21 -1.30
CA ILE A 268 0.63 3.49 -2.59
C ILE A 268 -0.65 3.83 -3.35
N SER A 269 -1.56 4.61 -2.76
CA SER A 269 -2.93 4.77 -3.25
C SER A 269 -3.44 6.21 -3.24
N SER A 270 -2.69 7.16 -2.69
CA SER A 270 -3.12 8.56 -2.60
C SER A 270 -2.04 9.52 -3.09
N GLU A 271 -2.49 10.63 -3.63
CA GLU A 271 -1.66 11.74 -4.06
C GLU A 271 -1.77 12.93 -3.09
N GLU A 272 -0.99 13.99 -3.35
CA GLU A 272 -1.05 15.24 -2.60
C GLU A 272 -2.47 15.85 -2.66
N GLY A 273 -3.04 16.20 -1.51
CA GLY A 273 -4.36 16.82 -1.40
C GLY A 273 -5.56 15.88 -1.33
N ASP A 274 -5.37 14.59 -1.48
CA ASP A 274 -6.44 13.61 -1.39
C ASP A 274 -7.08 13.51 -0.01
N PHE A 275 -8.34 13.05 0.01
CA PHE A 275 -9.06 12.74 1.24
C PHE A 275 -8.92 11.26 1.61
N VAL A 276 -8.56 11.01 2.86
CA VAL A 276 -8.51 9.66 3.46
C VAL A 276 -9.65 9.55 4.46
N LEU A 277 -10.63 8.70 4.15
CA LEU A 277 -11.77 8.43 5.03
C LEU A 277 -11.58 7.11 5.76
N ASP A 278 -11.71 7.11 7.09
CA ASP A 278 -11.77 5.90 7.91
C ASP A 278 -13.06 5.93 8.75
N PHE A 279 -14.03 5.11 8.35
CA PHE A 279 -15.35 5.07 8.99
C PHE A 279 -15.51 3.96 10.04
N PHE A 280 -14.41 3.30 10.41
CA PHE A 280 -14.24 2.44 11.59
C PHE A 280 -12.93 2.81 12.31
N SER A 281 -12.77 4.10 12.59
CA SER A 281 -11.46 4.68 12.92
C SER A 281 -10.84 4.20 14.24
N GLY A 282 -11.60 3.59 15.12
CA GLY A 282 -11.10 3.05 16.38
C GLY A 282 -10.27 4.07 17.15
N SER A 283 -8.99 3.78 17.30
CA SER A 283 -8.02 4.67 17.96
C SER A 283 -7.42 5.74 17.04
N ALA A 284 -7.99 5.98 15.85
CA ALA A 284 -7.54 6.98 14.87
C ALA A 284 -6.09 6.77 14.37
N THR A 285 -5.70 5.51 14.12
CA THR A 285 -4.39 5.19 13.54
C THR A 285 -4.21 5.83 12.17
N THR A 286 -5.27 5.88 11.37
CA THR A 286 -5.26 6.45 10.02
C THR A 286 -4.94 7.94 10.03
N ALA A 287 -5.53 8.72 10.94
CA ALA A 287 -5.18 10.13 11.08
C ALA A 287 -3.70 10.33 11.44
N HIS A 288 -3.18 9.52 12.37
CA HIS A 288 -1.76 9.55 12.74
C HIS A 288 -0.86 9.24 11.52
N ALA A 289 -1.21 8.22 10.73
CA ALA A 289 -0.48 7.82 9.54
C ALA A 289 -0.49 8.92 8.44
N VAL A 290 -1.63 9.57 8.22
CA VAL A 290 -1.74 10.70 7.26
C VAL A 290 -0.84 11.86 7.67
N MET A 291 -0.87 12.26 8.96
CA MET A 291 -0.02 13.35 9.46
C MET A 291 1.47 13.02 9.33
N GLN A 292 1.87 11.76 9.61
CA GLN A 292 3.25 11.32 9.41
C GLN A 292 3.67 11.38 7.94
N LEU A 293 2.81 10.88 7.03
CA LEU A 293 3.12 10.85 5.61
C LEU A 293 3.25 12.26 5.05
N ASN A 294 2.33 13.18 5.39
CA ASN A 294 2.40 14.57 4.98
C ASN A 294 3.69 15.26 5.48
N ALA A 295 4.13 14.92 6.71
CA ALA A 295 5.38 15.45 7.26
C ALA A 295 6.63 14.91 6.54
N GLU A 296 6.56 13.68 5.99
CA GLU A 296 7.67 13.03 5.30
C GLU A 296 7.81 13.46 3.85
N ASP A 297 6.69 13.61 3.13
CA ASP A 297 6.68 13.90 1.69
C ASP A 297 6.25 15.33 1.32
N GLY A 298 5.88 16.15 2.32
CA GLY A 298 5.39 17.51 2.13
C GLY A 298 3.96 17.58 1.56
N GLY A 299 3.23 16.47 1.56
CA GLY A 299 1.86 16.38 1.07
C GLY A 299 0.85 17.10 1.97
N HIS A 300 -0.35 17.33 1.43
CA HIS A 300 -1.45 18.02 2.10
C HIS A 300 -2.73 17.16 2.13
N ARG A 301 -2.56 15.83 2.28
CA ARG A 301 -3.69 14.90 2.42
C ARG A 301 -4.52 15.26 3.62
N LYS A 302 -5.83 15.15 3.46
CA LYS A 302 -6.81 15.40 4.53
C LYS A 302 -7.38 14.08 5.03
N PHE A 303 -7.81 14.03 6.29
CA PHE A 303 -8.44 12.84 6.84
C PHE A 303 -9.81 13.15 7.44
N ILE A 304 -10.70 12.17 7.35
CA ILE A 304 -12.02 12.17 7.98
C ILE A 304 -12.14 10.88 8.79
N MET A 305 -12.34 11.01 10.11
CA MET A 305 -12.46 9.88 11.03
C MET A 305 -13.88 9.78 11.55
N VAL A 306 -14.51 8.62 11.37
CA VAL A 306 -15.84 8.33 11.88
C VAL A 306 -15.76 7.16 12.85
N GLN A 307 -16.28 7.35 14.06
CA GLN A 307 -16.33 6.34 15.11
C GLN A 307 -17.55 6.55 15.98
N LEU A 308 -18.24 5.46 16.28
CA LEU A 308 -19.31 5.48 17.29
C LEU A 308 -18.69 5.69 18.69
N PRO A 309 -19.33 6.48 19.58
CA PRO A 309 -18.80 6.78 20.90
C PRO A 309 -19.06 5.64 21.91
N GLU A 310 -18.64 4.42 21.54
CA GLU A 310 -18.77 3.25 22.42
C GLU A 310 -18.07 3.51 23.75
N LYS A 311 -18.76 3.21 24.85
CA LYS A 311 -18.25 3.40 26.22
C LYS A 311 -17.07 2.46 26.49
N CYS A 312 -16.02 3.01 27.10
CA CYS A 312 -14.95 2.20 27.65
C CYS A 312 -15.43 1.45 28.89
N ASP A 313 -15.02 0.19 29.02
CA ASP A 313 -15.26 -0.59 30.23
C ASP A 313 -14.58 0.10 31.43
N GLU A 314 -15.30 0.27 32.55
CA GLU A 314 -14.80 0.93 33.75
C GLU A 314 -13.57 0.24 34.36
N ALA A 315 -13.42 -1.07 34.17
CA ALA A 315 -12.25 -1.83 34.58
C ALA A 315 -11.05 -1.66 33.62
N SER A 316 -11.26 -1.11 32.43
CA SER A 316 -10.21 -0.97 31.39
C SER A 316 -9.13 0.06 31.76
N GLU A 317 -7.93 -0.12 31.19
CA GLU A 317 -6.86 0.86 31.30
C GLU A 317 -7.23 2.20 30.64
N ALA A 318 -8.06 2.18 29.59
CA ALA A 318 -8.57 3.38 28.94
C ALA A 318 -9.41 4.22 29.92
N TYR A 319 -10.36 3.61 30.60
CA TYR A 319 -11.22 4.31 31.56
C TYR A 319 -10.43 4.85 32.75
N LYS A 320 -9.48 4.07 33.30
CA LYS A 320 -8.56 4.50 34.36
C LYS A 320 -7.69 5.67 33.94
N ALA A 321 -7.34 5.75 32.65
CA ALA A 321 -6.60 6.87 32.07
C ALA A 321 -7.46 8.11 31.77
N GLY A 322 -8.78 8.04 32.05
CA GLY A 322 -9.72 9.16 31.92
C GLY A 322 -10.55 9.17 30.63
N TYR A 323 -10.41 8.18 29.74
CA TYR A 323 -11.18 8.10 28.52
C TYR A 323 -12.50 7.37 28.76
N LYS A 324 -13.62 8.05 28.53
CA LYS A 324 -14.96 7.48 28.76
C LYS A 324 -15.48 6.68 27.56
N ASN A 325 -15.01 7.00 26.35
CA ASN A 325 -15.42 6.33 25.12
C ASN A 325 -14.27 6.28 24.11
N ILE A 326 -14.42 5.48 23.06
CA ILE A 326 -13.40 5.26 22.03
C ILE A 326 -13.06 6.55 21.27
N CYS A 327 -14.05 7.43 21.03
CA CYS A 327 -13.81 8.70 20.33
C CYS A 327 -12.83 9.62 21.08
N GLU A 328 -12.85 9.62 22.41
CA GLU A 328 -11.91 10.41 23.22
C GLU A 328 -10.47 9.92 23.05
N ILE A 329 -10.28 8.59 22.98
CA ILE A 329 -8.98 7.97 22.70
C ILE A 329 -8.46 8.42 21.32
N GLY A 330 -9.31 8.33 20.28
CA GLY A 330 -8.96 8.75 18.94
C GLY A 330 -8.58 10.23 18.82
N LYS A 331 -9.39 11.11 19.40
CA LYS A 331 -9.12 12.55 19.45
C LYS A 331 -7.79 12.87 20.17
N GLU A 332 -7.53 12.22 21.28
CA GLU A 332 -6.27 12.44 22.03
C GLU A 332 -5.06 11.89 21.27
N ARG A 333 -5.21 10.74 20.59
CA ARG A 333 -4.14 10.25 19.71
C ARG A 333 -3.81 11.25 18.61
N ILE A 334 -4.82 11.83 17.95
CA ILE A 334 -4.61 12.85 16.91
C ILE A 334 -3.83 14.04 17.47
N ARG A 335 -4.25 14.61 18.61
CA ARG A 335 -3.59 15.75 19.23
C ARG A 335 -2.13 15.48 19.58
N ARG A 336 -1.85 14.36 20.27
CA ARG A 336 -0.48 14.03 20.71
C ARG A 336 0.41 13.63 19.54
N ALA A 337 -0.13 12.91 18.55
CA ALA A 337 0.63 12.59 17.33
C ALA A 337 0.99 13.86 16.56
N GLY A 338 0.04 14.78 16.38
CA GLY A 338 0.31 16.07 15.72
C GLY A 338 1.37 16.90 16.45
N MET A 339 1.28 17.02 17.78
CA MET A 339 2.30 17.71 18.56
C MET A 339 3.68 17.06 18.40
N LYS A 340 3.77 15.74 18.55
CA LYS A 340 5.05 15.03 18.42
C LYS A 340 5.68 15.18 17.02
N ILE A 341 4.87 15.13 15.97
CA ILE A 341 5.34 15.33 14.59
C ILE A 341 5.86 16.76 14.43
N LYS A 342 5.13 17.75 14.93
CA LYS A 342 5.53 19.15 14.90
C LYS A 342 6.86 19.35 15.62
N ASP A 343 7.01 18.87 16.85
CA ASP A 343 8.24 19.00 17.65
C ASP A 343 9.44 18.37 16.92
N ASN A 344 9.25 17.23 16.28
CA ASN A 344 10.29 16.56 15.48
C ASN A 344 10.71 17.40 14.26
N LEU A 345 9.77 18.01 13.56
CA LEU A 345 10.05 18.87 12.39
C LEU A 345 10.81 20.14 12.82
N GLU A 346 10.40 20.78 13.93
CA GLU A 346 11.08 21.94 14.50
C GLU A 346 12.53 21.62 14.89
N GLN A 347 12.75 20.47 15.55
CA GLN A 347 14.10 20.02 15.94
C GLN A 347 14.99 19.75 14.72
N ASN A 348 14.42 19.30 13.61
CA ASN A 348 15.15 19.05 12.37
C ASN A 348 15.33 20.30 11.50
N GLY A 349 14.88 21.49 11.95
CA GLY A 349 15.02 22.74 11.22
C GLY A 349 14.12 22.86 10.00
N THR A 350 13.05 22.08 9.91
CA THR A 350 12.08 22.14 8.81
C THR A 350 11.17 23.36 9.02
N ASP A 351 10.92 24.14 7.96
CA ASP A 351 9.95 25.23 8.01
C ASP A 351 8.53 24.69 8.14
N ILE A 352 7.88 24.98 9.26
CA ILE A 352 6.54 24.48 9.59
C ILE A 352 5.43 25.54 9.51
N GLN A 353 5.69 26.68 8.88
CA GLN A 353 4.71 27.78 8.83
C GLN A 353 3.37 27.34 8.19
N TYR A 354 3.40 26.37 7.29
CA TYR A 354 2.19 25.80 6.68
C TYR A 354 1.37 24.95 7.66
N LEU A 355 2.01 24.24 8.60
CA LEU A 355 1.32 23.41 9.60
C LEU A 355 0.50 24.22 10.61
N HIS A 356 0.89 25.48 10.87
CA HIS A 356 0.14 26.36 11.77
C HIS A 356 -1.24 26.79 11.28
N LYS A 357 -1.51 26.66 9.98
CA LYS A 357 -2.83 26.98 9.40
C LYS A 357 -3.83 25.82 9.50
N GLU A 358 -3.34 24.59 9.55
CA GLU A 358 -4.21 23.39 9.55
C GLU A 358 -4.54 22.86 10.96
N LEU A 359 -3.77 23.26 11.98
CA LEU A 359 -3.98 22.85 13.37
C LEU A 359 -4.84 23.82 14.19
N LYS A 360 -5.38 24.88 13.60
CA LYS A 360 -6.38 25.78 14.19
C LYS A 360 -7.79 25.35 13.79
#